data_7077e16de37ae1e14551d96b59c3eeb6
#
_entry.id   7077e16de37ae1e14551d96b59c3eeb6
#
_cell.length_a   1.000
_cell.length_b   1.000
_cell.length_c   1.000
_cell.angle_alpha   90.00
_cell.angle_beta   90.00
_cell.angle_gamma   90.00
#
_symmetry.space_group_name_H-M   'P 1'
#
loop_
_entity.id
_entity.type
_entity.pdbx_description
1 polymer ?
#
loop_
_entity_poly.entity_id
_entity_poly.type
_entity_poly.pdbx_seq_one_letter_code
_entity_poly.pdbx_strand_id
1 'polypeptide(L)'
;MRYKRYTLADLKESASRKRFNVVSFFAGGGGSSCGYKLAGGDVLCVNEFQEVHAKSYSANFPDTPVIVDDIRNVTGKTIREKIGDVEVDILDGSPPCPPFSMAGSKQEGWGREIVAYGMKQQNIEDLTFDQIRIVGDLKPKVVVCENVKGLTMDYAREYLTRMISEFEKEGYITDYQVLNGWQYGVPQKRERIFIVSIREDIADSLGINFLNFKSMVFPRPDDENKPTIRDAIEDLQNDPENMEEAKVLEEAMKESSKGHWVHGFETHPDFPGSGPCKGLRGAANKEKVVSVGTDVVEVWFTEQIKNGIIKEEDKKSSYYMSRVVPYDQAAHSLTEKGLMSKFMGGNHFHPEELRIYTLKEAQRIMTLPDDYKHEGSLDDSQARIGLMVAPMCMYHLAECIYENVLEPYAGN
;
A
#
# COMPACT_ATOMS: atom_id res chain seq x y z
N MET A 1 15.66 2.91 -14.70
CA MET A 1 14.41 3.17 -15.48
C MET A 1 13.43 3.81 -14.54
N ARG A 2 12.90 4.98 -14.86
CA ARG A 2 12.14 5.83 -13.94
C ARG A 2 10.79 5.23 -13.50
N TYR A 3 10.07 4.57 -14.41
CA TYR A 3 8.82 3.86 -14.15
C TYR A 3 8.76 2.57 -14.98
N LYS A 4 8.36 1.45 -14.38
CA LYS A 4 8.30 0.15 -15.04
C LYS A 4 6.84 -0.30 -15.20
N ARG A 5 6.40 -0.49 -16.43
CA ARG A 5 5.14 -1.16 -16.76
C ARG A 5 5.40 -2.66 -16.97
N TYR A 6 4.43 -3.44 -16.62
CA TYR A 6 4.47 -4.89 -16.79
C TYR A 6 3.06 -5.48 -16.74
N THR A 7 2.94 -6.72 -17.18
CA THR A 7 1.70 -7.48 -17.25
C THR A 7 1.75 -8.72 -16.37
N LEU A 8 0.61 -9.40 -16.22
CA LEU A 8 0.55 -10.71 -15.55
C LEU A 8 1.39 -11.76 -16.28
N ALA A 9 1.53 -11.63 -17.61
CA ALA A 9 2.41 -12.53 -18.40
C ALA A 9 3.88 -12.32 -18.02
N ASP A 10 4.33 -11.07 -17.86
CA ASP A 10 5.70 -10.76 -17.42
C ASP A 10 5.98 -11.30 -16.00
N LEU A 11 4.97 -11.26 -15.11
CA LEU A 11 5.05 -11.88 -13.79
C LEU A 11 5.24 -13.38 -13.86
N LYS A 12 4.45 -14.04 -14.73
CA LYS A 12 4.53 -15.49 -14.92
C LYS A 12 5.87 -15.92 -15.50
N GLU A 13 6.39 -15.18 -16.48
CA GLU A 13 7.72 -15.39 -17.05
C GLU A 13 8.80 -15.24 -15.99
N SER A 14 8.78 -14.13 -15.24
CA SER A 14 9.77 -13.88 -14.17
C SER A 14 9.74 -14.96 -13.10
N ALA A 15 8.54 -15.33 -12.60
CA ALA A 15 8.35 -16.36 -11.59
C ALA A 15 8.82 -17.77 -12.05
N SER A 16 8.82 -18.03 -13.37
CA SER A 16 9.27 -19.32 -13.92
C SER A 16 10.76 -19.59 -13.63
N ARG A 17 11.54 -18.59 -13.27
CA ARG A 17 12.95 -18.72 -12.84
C ARG A 17 13.08 -19.49 -11.52
N LYS A 18 12.05 -19.47 -10.67
CA LYS A 18 11.99 -20.17 -9.37
C LYS A 18 13.23 -19.94 -8.50
N ARG A 19 13.70 -18.71 -8.42
CA ARG A 19 14.91 -18.34 -7.68
C ARG A 19 14.78 -18.62 -6.17
N PHE A 20 13.58 -18.45 -5.65
CA PHE A 20 13.19 -18.72 -4.27
C PHE A 20 11.68 -18.97 -4.20
N ASN A 21 11.21 -19.51 -3.10
CA ASN A 21 9.79 -19.72 -2.88
C ASN A 21 9.24 -18.85 -1.74
N VAL A 22 7.92 -18.58 -1.77
CA VAL A 22 7.24 -17.69 -0.83
C VAL A 22 5.94 -18.29 -0.36
N VAL A 23 5.65 -18.16 0.93
CA VAL A 23 4.32 -18.29 1.53
C VAL A 23 3.89 -16.91 2.00
N SER A 24 2.70 -16.43 1.63
CA SER A 24 2.28 -15.06 1.97
C SER A 24 0.96 -15.05 2.73
N PHE A 25 0.93 -14.33 3.86
CA PHE A 25 -0.25 -14.13 4.69
C PHE A 25 -0.80 -12.72 4.54
N PHE A 26 -2.09 -12.56 4.82
CA PHE A 26 -2.79 -11.28 4.61
C PHE A 26 -2.62 -10.77 3.17
N ALA A 27 -2.71 -11.69 2.21
CA ALA A 27 -2.27 -11.46 0.83
C ALA A 27 -3.06 -10.38 0.10
N GLY A 28 -4.25 -10.04 0.56
CA GLY A 28 -5.11 -9.06 -0.09
C GLY A 28 -5.34 -9.40 -1.57
N GLY A 29 -5.12 -8.44 -2.45
CA GLY A 29 -5.14 -8.66 -3.90
C GLY A 29 -3.79 -9.11 -4.51
N GLY A 30 -2.77 -9.36 -3.70
CA GLY A 30 -1.49 -9.89 -4.19
C GLY A 30 -0.43 -8.85 -4.56
N GLY A 31 -0.45 -7.66 -3.92
CA GLY A 31 0.57 -6.65 -4.18
C GLY A 31 2.00 -7.13 -3.87
N SER A 32 2.22 -7.74 -2.69
CA SER A 32 3.50 -8.40 -2.35
C SER A 32 3.84 -9.51 -3.36
N SER A 33 2.85 -10.34 -3.69
CA SER A 33 3.04 -11.45 -4.64
C SER A 33 3.50 -10.97 -6.02
N CYS A 34 3.00 -9.82 -6.52
CA CYS A 34 3.52 -9.20 -7.74
C CYS A 34 5.02 -8.90 -7.61
N GLY A 35 5.44 -8.29 -6.51
CA GLY A 35 6.84 -7.97 -6.27
C GLY A 35 7.73 -9.20 -6.20
N TYR A 36 7.33 -10.22 -5.45
CA TYR A 36 8.06 -11.49 -5.39
C TYR A 36 8.17 -12.19 -6.74
N LYS A 37 7.05 -12.25 -7.49
CA LYS A 37 7.06 -12.85 -8.83
C LYS A 37 7.94 -12.08 -9.81
N LEU A 38 7.97 -10.74 -9.77
CA LEU A 38 8.91 -9.93 -10.56
C LEU A 38 10.37 -10.25 -10.25
N ALA A 39 10.69 -10.48 -8.98
CA ALA A 39 12.03 -10.89 -8.53
C ALA A 39 12.36 -12.36 -8.88
N GLY A 40 11.45 -13.09 -9.49
CA GLY A 40 11.65 -14.50 -9.90
C GLY A 40 11.26 -15.51 -8.81
N GLY A 41 10.54 -15.07 -7.79
CA GLY A 41 10.03 -15.94 -6.74
C GLY A 41 8.79 -16.72 -7.15
N ASP A 42 8.67 -17.96 -6.65
CA ASP A 42 7.49 -18.81 -6.79
C ASP A 42 6.63 -18.69 -5.52
N VAL A 43 5.42 -18.12 -5.64
CA VAL A 43 4.49 -18.01 -4.51
C VAL A 43 3.70 -19.32 -4.40
N LEU A 44 4.06 -20.13 -3.42
CA LEU A 44 3.55 -21.50 -3.25
C LEU A 44 2.11 -21.56 -2.74
N CYS A 45 1.75 -20.70 -1.81
CA CYS A 45 0.37 -20.51 -1.35
C CYS A 45 0.23 -19.18 -0.62
N VAL A 46 -1.01 -18.73 -0.47
CA VAL A 46 -1.34 -17.54 0.30
C VAL A 46 -2.52 -17.79 1.25
N ASN A 47 -2.58 -16.98 2.32
CA ASN A 47 -3.75 -16.90 3.18
C ASN A 47 -4.37 -15.50 3.06
N GLU A 48 -5.68 -15.46 2.89
CA GLU A 48 -6.48 -14.24 2.89
C GLU A 48 -7.84 -14.52 3.53
N PHE A 49 -8.23 -13.69 4.47
CA PHE A 49 -9.47 -13.86 5.24
C PHE A 49 -10.72 -13.44 4.45
N GLN A 50 -10.60 -12.38 3.66
CA GLN A 50 -11.75 -11.81 2.94
C GLN A 50 -11.96 -12.49 1.59
N GLU A 51 -13.15 -13.07 1.39
CA GLU A 51 -13.48 -13.75 0.13
C GLU A 51 -13.33 -12.86 -1.12
N VAL A 52 -13.71 -11.58 -1.05
CA VAL A 52 -13.62 -10.67 -2.20
C VAL A 52 -12.17 -10.40 -2.58
N HIS A 53 -11.27 -10.33 -1.59
CA HIS A 53 -9.83 -10.20 -1.84
C HIS A 53 -9.25 -11.50 -2.37
N ALA A 54 -9.62 -12.63 -1.79
CA ALA A 54 -9.20 -13.96 -2.24
C ALA A 54 -9.64 -14.23 -3.68
N LYS A 55 -10.85 -13.83 -4.07
CA LYS A 55 -11.35 -13.92 -5.46
C LYS A 55 -10.49 -13.09 -6.41
N SER A 56 -10.20 -11.83 -6.06
CA SER A 56 -9.28 -11.01 -6.86
C SER A 56 -7.89 -11.60 -6.96
N TYR A 57 -7.37 -12.15 -5.87
CA TYR A 57 -6.08 -12.85 -5.88
C TYR A 57 -6.10 -14.00 -6.87
N SER A 58 -7.08 -14.90 -6.78
CA SER A 58 -7.22 -16.07 -7.65
C SER A 58 -7.47 -15.70 -9.12
N ALA A 59 -8.15 -14.60 -9.40
CA ALA A 59 -8.35 -14.11 -10.77
C ALA A 59 -7.04 -13.68 -11.44
N ASN A 60 -6.07 -13.21 -10.67
CA ASN A 60 -4.75 -12.79 -11.15
C ASN A 60 -3.69 -13.91 -11.08
N PHE A 61 -3.80 -14.79 -10.10
CA PHE A 61 -2.84 -15.87 -9.83
C PHE A 61 -3.56 -17.23 -9.69
N PRO A 62 -4.16 -17.74 -10.78
CA PRO A 62 -4.98 -18.95 -10.73
C PRO A 62 -4.20 -20.19 -10.33
N ASP A 63 -2.89 -20.20 -10.55
CA ASP A 63 -2.02 -21.36 -10.25
C ASP A 63 -1.55 -21.35 -8.77
N THR A 64 -1.83 -20.29 -7.99
CA THR A 64 -1.41 -20.17 -6.58
C THR A 64 -2.59 -20.52 -5.65
N PRO A 65 -2.48 -21.58 -4.82
CA PRO A 65 -3.50 -21.93 -3.84
C PRO A 65 -3.77 -20.80 -2.84
N VAL A 66 -5.05 -20.51 -2.60
CA VAL A 66 -5.49 -19.53 -1.59
C VAL A 66 -6.18 -20.27 -0.44
N ILE A 67 -5.72 -20.02 0.78
CA ILE A 67 -6.36 -20.47 2.02
C ILE A 67 -7.28 -19.32 2.47
N VAL A 68 -8.59 -19.49 2.27
CA VAL A 68 -9.59 -18.50 2.67
C VAL A 68 -10.02 -18.81 4.09
N ASP A 69 -9.28 -18.32 5.07
CA ASP A 69 -9.56 -18.54 6.49
C ASP A 69 -8.88 -17.46 7.35
N ASP A 70 -9.38 -17.31 8.57
CA ASP A 70 -8.75 -16.49 9.60
C ASP A 70 -7.39 -17.10 9.98
N ILE A 71 -6.33 -16.29 10.03
CA ILE A 71 -4.97 -16.75 10.35
C ILE A 71 -4.89 -17.47 11.71
N ARG A 72 -5.79 -17.17 12.63
CA ARG A 72 -5.91 -17.84 13.93
C ARG A 72 -6.21 -19.33 13.78
N ASN A 73 -6.88 -19.73 12.71
CA ASN A 73 -7.20 -21.14 12.39
C ASN A 73 -6.12 -21.80 11.52
N VAL A 74 -5.23 -21.01 10.92
CA VAL A 74 -4.15 -21.52 10.05
C VAL A 74 -2.97 -22.01 10.90
N THR A 75 -2.40 -23.15 10.54
CA THR A 75 -1.26 -23.78 11.20
C THR A 75 -0.18 -24.14 10.20
N GLY A 76 1.03 -24.44 10.66
CA GLY A 76 2.07 -24.98 9.79
C GLY A 76 1.62 -26.24 9.03
N LYS A 77 0.80 -27.10 9.66
CA LYS A 77 0.20 -28.27 9.01
C LYS A 77 -0.72 -27.86 7.86
N THR A 78 -1.59 -26.86 8.05
CA THR A 78 -2.49 -26.34 7.00
C THR A 78 -1.70 -25.87 5.78
N ILE A 79 -0.56 -25.21 6.01
CA ILE A 79 0.33 -24.76 4.93
C ILE A 79 0.97 -25.96 4.24
N ARG A 80 1.55 -26.92 5.01
CA ARG A 80 2.19 -28.13 4.48
C ARG A 80 1.25 -28.97 3.62
N GLU A 81 -0.03 -29.04 3.95
CA GLU A 81 -1.04 -29.70 3.11
C GLU A 81 -1.18 -29.09 1.70
N LYS A 82 -0.81 -27.81 1.54
CA LYS A 82 -0.84 -27.10 0.25
C LYS A 82 0.47 -27.17 -0.52
N ILE A 83 1.60 -27.07 0.19
CA ILE A 83 2.92 -26.95 -0.43
C ILE A 83 3.77 -28.22 -0.36
N GLY A 84 3.37 -29.22 0.45
CA GLY A 84 4.20 -30.41 0.75
C GLY A 84 5.38 -30.07 1.67
N ASP A 85 6.43 -30.91 1.60
CA ASP A 85 7.64 -30.79 2.45
C ASP A 85 8.69 -29.82 1.87
N VAL A 86 8.26 -28.83 1.07
CA VAL A 86 9.15 -27.83 0.50
C VAL A 86 9.62 -26.88 1.62
N GLU A 87 10.93 -26.67 1.74
CA GLU A 87 11.46 -25.64 2.65
C GLU A 87 10.99 -24.24 2.19
N VAL A 88 10.50 -23.41 3.09
CA VAL A 88 10.03 -22.06 2.78
C VAL A 88 11.20 -21.10 2.84
N ASP A 89 11.52 -20.46 1.71
CA ASP A 89 12.57 -19.44 1.69
C ASP A 89 12.12 -18.15 2.34
N ILE A 90 10.97 -17.62 1.92
CA ILE A 90 10.41 -16.38 2.47
C ILE A 90 8.99 -16.64 2.98
N LEU A 91 8.72 -16.27 4.23
CA LEU A 91 7.38 -16.11 4.74
C LEU A 91 7.06 -14.62 4.82
N ASP A 92 6.09 -14.18 4.00
CA ASP A 92 5.63 -12.79 3.92
C ASP A 92 4.32 -12.59 4.66
N GLY A 93 4.09 -11.39 5.19
CA GLY A 93 2.80 -11.00 5.70
C GLY A 93 2.68 -9.51 5.98
N SER A 94 1.48 -8.99 5.77
CA SER A 94 1.13 -7.61 6.10
C SER A 94 -0.08 -7.58 7.02
N PRO A 95 0.10 -7.98 8.30
CA PRO A 95 -1.00 -8.03 9.25
C PRO A 95 -1.62 -6.65 9.44
N PRO A 96 -2.94 -6.57 9.68
CA PRO A 96 -3.60 -5.31 9.93
C PRO A 96 -2.97 -4.62 11.13
N CYS A 97 -2.69 -3.32 10.95
CA CYS A 97 -2.13 -2.51 12.03
C CYS A 97 -3.17 -2.36 13.13
N PRO A 98 -2.82 -2.57 14.40
CA PRO A 98 -3.58 -2.06 15.51
C PRO A 98 -3.84 -0.55 15.35
N PRO A 99 -4.70 0.10 16.15
CA PRO A 99 -5.14 1.49 15.97
C PRO A 99 -4.03 2.57 15.94
N PHE A 100 -2.81 2.20 15.65
CA PHE A 100 -1.65 3.07 15.45
C PHE A 100 -1.61 3.79 14.10
N SER A 101 -2.58 3.61 13.22
CA SER A 101 -2.62 4.40 12.00
C SER A 101 -2.89 5.87 12.34
N MET A 102 -2.15 6.79 11.72
CA MET A 102 -2.34 8.24 11.91
C MET A 102 -3.76 8.74 11.56
N ALA A 103 -4.62 7.87 11.00
CA ALA A 103 -6.02 8.11 10.70
C ALA A 103 -6.98 7.64 11.83
N GLY A 104 -6.48 6.97 12.86
CA GLY A 104 -7.27 6.49 14.00
C GLY A 104 -7.07 7.33 15.26
N SER A 105 -8.11 7.42 16.11
CA SER A 105 -8.04 8.09 17.40
C SER A 105 -7.06 7.37 18.33
N LYS A 106 -6.20 8.17 18.98
CA LYS A 106 -5.15 7.71 19.88
C LYS A 106 -5.68 6.87 21.05
N GLN A 107 -5.02 5.76 21.37
CA GLN A 107 -5.04 5.01 22.64
C GLN A 107 -6.34 4.37 23.18
N GLU A 108 -7.52 4.61 22.64
CA GLU A 108 -8.75 4.06 23.22
C GLU A 108 -9.20 2.68 22.67
N GLY A 109 -8.41 2.05 21.79
CA GLY A 109 -8.83 0.91 20.99
C GLY A 109 -8.31 -0.48 21.38
N TRP A 110 -7.42 -0.62 22.36
CA TRP A 110 -6.88 -1.92 22.75
C TRP A 110 -7.96 -2.83 23.34
N GLY A 111 -8.10 -4.03 22.75
CA GLY A 111 -9.09 -5.03 23.21
C GLY A 111 -10.55 -4.72 22.86
N ARG A 112 -10.82 -3.68 22.08
CA ARG A 112 -12.19 -3.35 21.65
C ARG A 112 -12.53 -3.97 20.30
N GLU A 113 -13.83 -4.22 20.08
CA GLU A 113 -14.37 -4.58 18.78
C GLU A 113 -14.17 -3.40 17.80
N ILE A 114 -13.41 -3.62 16.75
CA ILE A 114 -13.16 -2.62 15.71
C ILE A 114 -13.86 -3.08 14.44
N VAL A 115 -14.52 -2.15 13.74
CA VAL A 115 -14.96 -2.40 12.37
C VAL A 115 -13.77 -2.13 11.45
N ALA A 116 -13.09 -3.19 11.06
CA ALA A 116 -12.02 -3.12 10.09
C ALA A 116 -12.43 -3.94 8.86
N TYR A 117 -12.17 -3.41 7.68
CA TYR A 117 -12.51 -4.09 6.42
C TYR A 117 -13.99 -4.48 6.29
N GLY A 118 -14.89 -3.63 6.79
CA GLY A 118 -16.33 -3.87 6.76
C GLY A 118 -16.86 -4.94 7.71
N MET A 119 -16.01 -5.54 8.54
CA MET A 119 -16.38 -6.57 9.53
C MET A 119 -15.95 -6.19 10.94
N LYS A 120 -16.75 -6.64 11.92
CA LYS A 120 -16.39 -6.51 13.33
C LYS A 120 -15.31 -7.52 13.68
N GLN A 121 -14.16 -7.03 14.14
CA GLN A 121 -13.02 -7.85 14.56
C GLN A 121 -12.61 -7.48 15.99
N GLN A 122 -12.22 -8.48 16.76
CA GLN A 122 -11.62 -8.32 18.09
C GLN A 122 -10.15 -8.77 18.06
N ASN A 123 -9.33 -8.13 18.88
CA ASN A 123 -7.93 -8.49 19.06
C ASN A 123 -7.12 -8.52 17.75
N ILE A 124 -7.30 -7.50 16.89
CA ILE A 124 -6.54 -7.37 15.64
C ILE A 124 -5.03 -7.29 15.92
N GLU A 125 -4.66 -6.73 17.06
CA GLU A 125 -3.28 -6.65 17.55
C GLU A 125 -2.60 -8.01 17.70
N ASP A 126 -3.37 -9.09 17.89
CA ASP A 126 -2.82 -10.43 18.09
C ASP A 126 -2.49 -11.14 16.76
N LEU A 127 -3.04 -10.70 15.64
CA LEU A 127 -2.87 -11.38 14.34
C LEU A 127 -1.40 -11.44 13.87
N THR A 128 -0.58 -10.47 14.23
CA THR A 128 0.87 -10.52 13.98
C THR A 128 1.52 -11.68 14.76
N PHE A 129 1.08 -11.93 16.00
CA PHE A 129 1.62 -13.03 16.81
C PHE A 129 1.13 -14.39 16.33
N ASP A 130 -0.05 -14.47 15.69
CA ASP A 130 -0.48 -15.67 14.97
C ASP A 130 0.41 -15.97 13.75
N GLN A 131 0.84 -14.94 13.01
CA GLN A 131 1.86 -15.11 11.97
C GLN A 131 3.17 -15.65 12.57
N ILE A 132 3.66 -15.06 13.67
CA ILE A 132 4.91 -15.50 14.34
C ILE A 132 4.79 -16.96 14.83
N ARG A 133 3.64 -17.37 15.34
CA ARG A 133 3.36 -18.76 15.70
C ARG A 133 3.58 -19.70 14.50
N ILE A 134 3.10 -19.33 13.32
CA ILE A 134 3.29 -20.15 12.11
C ILE A 134 4.74 -20.11 11.62
N VAL A 135 5.46 -18.99 11.83
CA VAL A 135 6.92 -18.94 11.60
C VAL A 135 7.64 -19.99 12.46
N GLY A 136 7.24 -20.15 13.72
CA GLY A 136 7.74 -21.21 14.60
C GLY A 136 7.51 -22.62 14.05
N ASP A 137 6.34 -22.87 13.44
CA ASP A 137 5.99 -24.16 12.84
C ASP A 137 6.76 -24.46 11.54
N LEU A 138 6.95 -23.46 10.68
CA LEU A 138 7.51 -23.63 9.33
C LEU A 138 9.01 -23.40 9.26
N LYS A 139 9.57 -22.60 10.16
CA LYS A 139 10.98 -22.17 10.19
C LYS A 139 11.51 -21.70 8.83
N PRO A 140 10.85 -20.69 8.20
CA PRO A 140 11.32 -20.15 6.93
C PRO A 140 12.73 -19.58 7.07
N LYS A 141 13.46 -19.46 5.95
CA LYS A 141 14.81 -18.86 5.96
C LYS A 141 14.76 -17.38 6.30
N VAL A 142 13.79 -16.66 5.75
CA VAL A 142 13.56 -15.23 5.95
C VAL A 142 12.08 -14.97 6.22
N VAL A 143 11.78 -14.04 7.11
CA VAL A 143 10.43 -13.50 7.32
C VAL A 143 10.42 -12.04 6.93
N VAL A 144 9.39 -11.63 6.18
CA VAL A 144 9.14 -10.22 5.84
C VAL A 144 7.78 -9.83 6.39
N CYS A 145 7.73 -8.79 7.22
CA CYS A 145 6.49 -8.27 7.77
C CYS A 145 6.36 -6.78 7.41
N GLU A 146 5.35 -6.43 6.62
CA GLU A 146 5.09 -5.03 6.25
C GLU A 146 4.03 -4.42 7.16
N ASN A 147 4.19 -3.13 7.47
CA ASN A 147 3.17 -2.39 8.21
C ASN A 147 3.26 -0.88 7.93
N VAL A 148 2.35 -0.11 8.53
CA VAL A 148 2.38 1.35 8.42
C VAL A 148 3.53 1.97 9.22
N LYS A 149 4.09 3.10 8.74
CA LYS A 149 5.15 3.86 9.44
C LYS A 149 4.77 4.21 10.89
N GLY A 150 3.47 4.36 11.19
CA GLY A 150 2.98 4.66 12.54
C GLY A 150 3.50 3.69 13.62
N LEU A 151 3.86 2.48 13.23
CA LEU A 151 4.45 1.48 14.12
C LEU A 151 5.81 1.91 14.71
N THR A 152 6.52 2.85 14.09
CA THR A 152 7.80 3.39 14.60
C THR A 152 7.62 4.56 15.58
N MET A 153 6.40 5.04 15.80
CA MET A 153 6.13 6.15 16.71
C MET A 153 6.16 5.71 18.18
N ASP A 154 6.45 6.65 19.08
CA ASP A 154 6.64 6.34 20.50
C ASP A 154 5.50 5.53 21.15
N TYR A 155 4.25 5.84 20.77
CA TYR A 155 3.07 5.12 21.29
C TYR A 155 2.93 3.68 20.79
N ALA A 156 3.64 3.30 19.73
CA ALA A 156 3.63 1.95 19.16
C ALA A 156 4.95 1.20 19.40
N ARG A 157 5.94 1.87 19.98
CA ARG A 157 7.30 1.32 20.17
C ARG A 157 7.30 0.03 20.98
N GLU A 158 6.49 -0.05 22.02
CA GLU A 158 6.39 -1.25 22.86
C GLU A 158 5.90 -2.46 22.04
N TYR A 159 4.90 -2.25 21.17
CA TYR A 159 4.40 -3.30 20.30
C TYR A 159 5.46 -3.75 19.28
N LEU A 160 6.17 -2.81 18.63
CA LEU A 160 7.26 -3.15 17.72
C LEU A 160 8.39 -3.92 18.43
N THR A 161 8.77 -3.48 19.62
CA THR A 161 9.79 -4.17 20.43
C THR A 161 9.34 -5.58 20.78
N ARG A 162 8.07 -5.78 21.13
CA ARG A 162 7.51 -7.11 21.40
C ARG A 162 7.53 -7.99 20.15
N MET A 163 7.15 -7.46 18.97
CA MET A 163 7.25 -8.22 17.72
C MET A 163 8.67 -8.71 17.44
N ILE A 164 9.66 -7.83 17.56
CA ILE A 164 11.09 -8.19 17.37
C ILE A 164 11.49 -9.28 18.36
N SER A 165 11.16 -9.10 19.64
CA SER A 165 11.50 -10.10 20.67
C SER A 165 10.84 -11.46 20.44
N GLU A 166 9.62 -11.52 19.89
CA GLU A 166 8.99 -12.81 19.58
C GLU A 166 9.67 -13.49 18.38
N PHE A 167 10.12 -12.75 17.34
CA PHE A 167 10.94 -13.33 16.26
C PHE A 167 12.29 -13.83 16.77
N GLU A 168 12.96 -13.09 17.70
CA GLU A 168 14.21 -13.51 18.31
C GLU A 168 14.04 -14.81 19.12
N LYS A 169 12.93 -14.98 19.86
CA LYS A 169 12.62 -16.23 20.57
C LYS A 169 12.45 -17.42 19.63
N GLU A 170 11.97 -17.17 18.41
CA GLU A 170 11.86 -18.20 17.38
C GLU A 170 13.19 -18.52 16.69
N GLY A 171 14.31 -17.87 17.05
CA GLY A 171 15.65 -18.10 16.51
C GLY A 171 15.94 -17.29 15.26
N TYR A 172 15.52 -16.03 15.25
CA TYR A 172 15.79 -15.10 14.16
C TYR A 172 16.53 -13.86 14.64
N ILE A 173 17.45 -13.36 13.85
CA ILE A 173 17.96 -12.00 13.97
C ILE A 173 17.03 -11.06 13.20
N THR A 174 16.55 -9.98 13.85
CA THR A 174 15.48 -9.13 13.31
C THR A 174 15.85 -7.65 13.37
N ASP A 175 15.64 -6.93 12.27
CA ASP A 175 15.71 -5.47 12.25
C ASP A 175 14.65 -4.91 11.28
N TYR A 176 14.46 -3.61 11.27
CA TYR A 176 13.47 -2.95 10.42
C TYR A 176 13.99 -1.68 9.76
N GLN A 177 13.34 -1.33 8.66
CA GLN A 177 13.57 -0.06 7.96
C GLN A 177 12.26 0.50 7.41
N VAL A 178 12.13 1.82 7.44
CA VAL A 178 11.04 2.51 6.74
C VAL A 178 11.50 2.79 5.31
N LEU A 179 10.76 2.23 4.35
CA LEU A 179 10.99 2.46 2.93
C LEU A 179 9.93 3.46 2.41
N ASN A 180 10.37 4.44 1.63
CA ASN A 180 9.48 5.32 0.89
C ASN A 180 9.37 4.83 -0.55
N GLY A 181 8.21 4.33 -0.97
CA GLY A 181 7.98 3.75 -2.29
C GLY A 181 8.47 4.60 -3.45
N TRP A 182 8.45 5.92 -3.30
CA TRP A 182 8.96 6.83 -4.31
C TRP A 182 10.43 6.63 -4.67
N GLN A 183 11.23 6.16 -3.72
CA GLN A 183 12.65 5.83 -3.91
C GLN A 183 12.87 4.43 -4.51
N TYR A 184 11.81 3.68 -4.72
CA TYR A 184 11.83 2.30 -5.21
C TYR A 184 10.89 2.09 -6.41
N GLY A 185 10.74 3.12 -7.26
CA GLY A 185 10.01 3.02 -8.51
C GLY A 185 8.50 3.16 -8.40
N VAL A 186 7.94 3.53 -7.24
CA VAL A 186 6.51 3.74 -7.03
C VAL A 186 6.17 5.24 -7.15
N PRO A 187 5.29 5.69 -8.06
CA PRO A 187 4.99 7.10 -8.26
C PRO A 187 4.10 7.70 -7.16
N GLN A 188 4.35 7.32 -5.89
CA GLN A 188 3.68 7.86 -4.72
C GLN A 188 4.60 7.92 -3.49
N LYS A 189 4.37 8.90 -2.62
CA LYS A 189 5.08 9.06 -1.33
C LYS A 189 4.46 8.14 -0.28
N ARG A 190 4.68 6.82 -0.44
CA ARG A 190 4.15 5.77 0.44
C ARG A 190 5.25 5.26 1.37
N GLU A 191 5.22 5.69 2.61
CA GLU A 191 6.15 5.21 3.63
C GLU A 191 5.56 4.00 4.37
N ARG A 192 6.32 2.89 4.39
CA ARG A 192 5.97 1.66 5.10
C ARG A 192 7.18 1.14 5.86
N ILE A 193 6.93 0.58 7.02
CA ILE A 193 7.94 -0.17 7.77
C ILE A 193 7.99 -1.59 7.22
N PHE A 194 9.18 -2.07 6.95
CA PHE A 194 9.47 -3.47 6.66
C PHE A 194 10.32 -4.01 7.80
N ILE A 195 9.81 -5.02 8.48
CA ILE A 195 10.50 -5.78 9.53
C ILE A 195 10.96 -7.05 8.84
N VAL A 196 12.26 -7.30 8.84
CA VAL A 196 12.85 -8.50 8.22
C VAL A 196 13.56 -9.29 9.29
N SER A 197 13.30 -10.60 9.30
CA SER A 197 13.93 -11.55 10.22
C SER A 197 14.66 -12.61 9.42
N ILE A 198 15.91 -12.86 9.73
CA ILE A 198 16.74 -13.91 9.11
C ILE A 198 17.01 -14.97 10.16
N ARG A 199 16.82 -16.25 9.82
CA ARG A 199 17.08 -17.37 10.72
C ARG A 199 18.55 -17.36 11.14
N GLU A 200 18.82 -17.55 12.43
CA GLU A 200 20.15 -17.37 13.05
C GLU A 200 21.24 -18.21 12.37
N ASP A 201 20.96 -19.48 12.01
CA ASP A 201 21.93 -20.35 11.32
C ASP A 201 22.36 -19.77 9.97
N ILE A 202 21.46 -19.08 9.25
CA ILE A 202 21.74 -18.43 7.98
C ILE A 202 22.54 -17.15 8.23
N ALA A 203 22.11 -16.35 9.19
CA ALA A 203 22.81 -15.11 9.55
C ALA A 203 24.25 -15.39 9.96
N ASP A 204 24.46 -16.41 10.80
CA ASP A 204 25.79 -16.83 11.24
C ASP A 204 26.66 -17.30 10.08
N SER A 205 26.12 -18.12 9.16
CA SER A 205 26.87 -18.64 8.01
C SER A 205 27.32 -17.56 7.05
N LEU A 206 26.54 -16.45 6.96
CA LEU A 206 26.83 -15.31 6.08
C LEU A 206 27.53 -14.14 6.81
N GLY A 207 27.77 -14.25 8.12
CA GLY A 207 28.34 -13.18 8.93
C GLY A 207 27.43 -11.96 9.06
N ILE A 208 26.12 -12.17 8.96
CA ILE A 208 25.11 -11.11 9.14
C ILE A 208 24.92 -10.88 10.64
N ASN A 209 25.03 -9.64 11.06
CA ASN A 209 24.87 -9.21 12.44
C ASN A 209 24.24 -7.81 12.50
N PHE A 210 23.95 -7.31 13.69
CA PHE A 210 23.28 -6.01 13.86
C PHE A 210 24.00 -4.82 13.21
N LEU A 211 25.32 -4.89 12.99
CA LEU A 211 26.09 -3.79 12.39
C LEU A 211 25.90 -3.71 10.88
N ASN A 212 25.74 -4.86 10.22
CA ASN A 212 25.64 -4.93 8.76
C ASN A 212 24.25 -5.33 8.26
N PHE A 213 23.31 -5.73 9.12
CA PHE A 213 21.98 -6.23 8.77
C PHE A 213 21.29 -5.32 7.74
N LYS A 214 21.14 -4.03 8.05
CA LYS A 214 20.44 -3.09 7.16
C LYS A 214 21.09 -2.97 5.79
N SER A 215 22.39 -2.94 5.72
CA SER A 215 23.11 -2.84 4.45
C SER A 215 23.07 -4.10 3.60
N MET A 216 22.84 -5.26 4.22
CA MET A 216 22.74 -6.56 3.53
C MET A 216 21.31 -6.87 3.10
N VAL A 217 20.30 -6.42 3.87
CA VAL A 217 18.92 -6.89 3.74
C VAL A 217 18.00 -5.87 3.09
N PHE A 218 18.25 -4.59 3.31
CA PHE A 218 17.37 -3.54 2.75
C PHE A 218 17.98 -2.90 1.51
N PRO A 219 17.17 -2.67 0.46
CA PRO A 219 17.64 -2.06 -0.79
C PRO A 219 18.06 -0.60 -0.57
N ARG A 220 19.05 -0.17 -1.34
CA ARG A 220 19.46 1.23 -1.34
C ARG A 220 18.42 2.09 -2.06
N PRO A 221 18.10 3.28 -1.54
CA PRO A 221 17.15 4.18 -2.20
C PRO A 221 17.75 4.74 -3.51
N ASP A 222 16.91 4.83 -4.55
CA ASP A 222 17.25 5.56 -5.79
C ASP A 222 16.64 6.96 -5.71
N ASP A 223 17.45 7.95 -5.38
CA ASP A 223 17.02 9.34 -5.28
C ASP A 223 17.08 10.10 -6.61
N GLU A 224 17.71 9.53 -7.63
CA GLU A 224 17.92 10.17 -8.94
C GLU A 224 16.77 9.83 -9.93
N ASN A 225 16.26 8.60 -9.89
CA ASN A 225 15.28 8.08 -10.87
C ASN A 225 13.88 7.89 -10.30
N LYS A 226 13.41 8.83 -9.47
CA LYS A 226 12.09 8.76 -8.84
C LYS A 226 10.97 9.02 -9.87
N PRO A 227 9.97 8.13 -9.99
CA PRO A 227 8.88 8.29 -10.92
C PRO A 227 7.88 9.37 -10.47
N THR A 228 7.16 9.92 -11.43
CA THR A 228 6.11 10.92 -11.23
C THR A 228 4.73 10.35 -11.60
N ILE A 229 3.66 11.08 -11.27
CA ILE A 229 2.31 10.76 -11.73
C ILE A 229 2.28 10.69 -13.27
N ARG A 230 2.96 11.64 -13.94
CA ARG A 230 3.07 11.69 -15.40
C ARG A 230 3.59 10.38 -15.98
N ASP A 231 4.68 9.86 -15.43
CA ASP A 231 5.30 8.61 -15.90
C ASP A 231 4.32 7.43 -15.82
N ALA A 232 3.39 7.47 -14.86
CA ALA A 232 2.45 6.38 -14.61
C ALA A 232 1.17 6.46 -15.46
N ILE A 233 0.59 7.65 -15.66
CA ILE A 233 -0.80 7.75 -16.14
C ILE A 233 -1.02 8.67 -17.36
N GLU A 234 0.00 9.41 -17.84
CA GLU A 234 -0.20 10.37 -18.94
C GLU A 234 -0.79 9.74 -20.22
N ASP A 235 -0.38 8.51 -20.54
CA ASP A 235 -0.89 7.79 -21.71
C ASP A 235 -2.35 7.34 -21.55
N LEU A 236 -2.84 7.19 -20.32
CA LEU A 236 -4.23 6.81 -20.05
C LEU A 236 -5.24 7.90 -20.45
N GLN A 237 -4.80 9.11 -20.69
CA GLN A 237 -5.66 10.18 -21.22
C GLN A 237 -6.29 9.83 -22.58
N ASN A 238 -5.67 8.91 -23.34
CA ASN A 238 -6.16 8.45 -24.64
C ASN A 238 -6.70 7.01 -24.60
N ASP A 239 -6.79 6.39 -23.43
CA ASP A 239 -7.35 5.06 -23.24
C ASP A 239 -8.89 5.15 -23.14
N PRO A 240 -9.65 4.50 -24.04
CA PRO A 240 -11.10 4.65 -24.10
C PRO A 240 -11.82 4.18 -22.83
N GLU A 241 -11.36 3.10 -22.19
CA GLU A 241 -11.95 2.57 -20.96
C GLU A 241 -11.69 3.52 -19.79
N ASN A 242 -10.46 4.05 -19.69
CA ASN A 242 -10.10 5.04 -18.70
C ASN A 242 -10.91 6.33 -18.85
N MET A 243 -11.10 6.79 -20.08
CA MET A 243 -11.90 8.00 -20.38
C MET A 243 -13.38 7.83 -20.00
N GLU A 244 -13.96 6.65 -20.19
CA GLU A 244 -15.34 6.39 -19.81
C GLU A 244 -15.51 6.40 -18.28
N GLU A 245 -14.62 5.73 -17.55
CA GLU A 245 -14.61 5.78 -16.08
C GLU A 245 -14.38 7.21 -15.58
N ALA A 246 -13.46 7.94 -16.18
CA ALA A 246 -13.16 9.34 -15.85
C ALA A 246 -14.40 10.23 -15.93
N LYS A 247 -15.20 10.12 -16.99
CA LYS A 247 -16.46 10.85 -17.14
C LYS A 247 -17.46 10.51 -16.04
N VAL A 248 -17.63 9.21 -15.74
CA VAL A 248 -18.53 8.75 -14.68
C VAL A 248 -18.12 9.34 -13.34
N LEU A 249 -16.83 9.34 -13.03
CA LEU A 249 -16.30 9.90 -11.78
C LEU A 249 -16.49 11.43 -11.71
N GLU A 250 -16.26 12.13 -12.81
CA GLU A 250 -16.46 13.57 -12.89
C GLU A 250 -17.95 13.95 -12.71
N GLU A 251 -18.86 13.25 -13.38
CA GLU A 251 -20.31 13.46 -13.25
C GLU A 251 -20.78 13.13 -11.82
N ALA A 252 -20.36 11.99 -11.26
CA ALA A 252 -20.67 11.62 -9.90
C ALA A 252 -20.15 12.66 -8.89
N MET A 253 -18.99 13.24 -9.14
CA MET A 253 -18.44 14.29 -8.31
C MET A 253 -19.25 15.57 -8.42
N LYS A 254 -19.65 15.98 -9.62
CA LYS A 254 -20.54 17.13 -9.84
C LYS A 254 -21.93 16.92 -9.21
N GLU A 255 -22.48 15.73 -9.31
CA GLU A 255 -23.81 15.44 -8.75
C GLU A 255 -23.82 15.40 -7.23
N SER A 256 -22.86 14.73 -6.62
CA SER A 256 -22.77 14.65 -5.16
C SER A 256 -22.43 15.98 -4.53
N SER A 257 -21.89 16.88 -5.28
CA SER A 257 -21.56 18.21 -4.83
C SER A 257 -22.77 19.12 -4.66
N LYS A 258 -23.96 18.75 -5.16
CA LYS A 258 -25.19 19.51 -4.96
C LYS A 258 -25.54 19.57 -3.47
N GLY A 259 -25.12 20.62 -2.79
CA GLY A 259 -25.29 20.80 -1.35
C GLY A 259 -24.04 20.57 -0.51
N HIS A 260 -22.93 20.21 -1.12
CA HIS A 260 -21.63 20.05 -0.49
C HIS A 260 -20.61 21.04 -1.05
N TRP A 261 -19.52 21.24 -0.36
CA TRP A 261 -18.43 22.11 -0.73
C TRP A 261 -17.72 21.73 -2.06
N VAL A 262 -17.92 20.53 -2.59
CA VAL A 262 -17.49 20.14 -3.92
C VAL A 262 -18.17 21.02 -4.98
N HIS A 263 -19.34 21.53 -4.71
CA HIS A 263 -19.87 22.68 -5.45
C HIS A 263 -18.92 23.86 -5.51
N GLY A 264 -17.89 23.75 -4.75
CA GLY A 264 -16.82 24.67 -4.91
C GLY A 264 -16.31 24.82 -6.32
N PHE A 265 -16.38 23.86 -7.15
CA PHE A 265 -16.08 23.99 -8.58
C PHE A 265 -17.19 24.67 -9.37
N GLU A 266 -18.35 24.75 -8.76
CA GLU A 266 -19.47 25.53 -9.25
C GLU A 266 -19.74 26.56 -8.17
N THR A 267 -19.84 27.66 -8.15
CA THR A 267 -20.18 28.72 -7.18
C THR A 267 -21.16 28.27 -6.11
N HIS A 268 -20.71 27.63 -5.06
CA HIS A 268 -21.56 27.27 -3.92
C HIS A 268 -21.55 28.39 -2.88
N PRO A 269 -22.69 28.99 -2.50
CA PRO A 269 -22.76 30.15 -1.63
C PRO A 269 -22.23 29.86 -0.21
N ASP A 270 -22.31 28.62 0.23
CA ASP A 270 -21.83 28.21 1.57
C ASP A 270 -20.39 27.71 1.60
N PHE A 271 -19.73 27.69 0.45
CA PHE A 271 -18.31 27.32 0.41
C PHE A 271 -17.45 28.52 0.87
N PRO A 272 -16.47 28.31 1.69
CA PRO A 272 -16.08 27.15 2.47
C PRO A 272 -16.74 27.09 3.87
N GLY A 273 -17.84 27.75 4.06
CA GLY A 273 -18.49 27.94 5.36
C GLY A 273 -19.34 26.77 5.85
N SER A 274 -19.76 25.87 4.97
CA SER A 274 -20.69 24.80 5.29
C SER A 274 -20.03 23.42 5.40
N GLY A 275 -20.48 22.63 6.37
CA GLY A 275 -20.16 21.22 6.51
C GLY A 275 -18.69 20.83 6.31
N PRO A 276 -18.40 19.97 5.34
CA PRO A 276 -17.05 19.45 5.11
C PRO A 276 -15.98 20.51 4.88
N CYS A 277 -16.32 21.65 4.28
CA CYS A 277 -15.36 22.71 4.03
C CYS A 277 -14.77 23.33 5.30
N LYS A 278 -15.56 23.44 6.36
CA LYS A 278 -15.07 23.93 7.66
C LYS A 278 -14.02 23.02 8.27
N GLY A 279 -14.25 21.71 8.20
CA GLY A 279 -13.32 20.70 8.71
C GLY A 279 -12.04 20.63 7.88
N LEU A 280 -12.17 20.83 6.57
CA LEU A 280 -11.06 20.71 5.65
C LEU A 280 -10.05 21.84 5.77
N ARG A 281 -10.49 23.08 6.02
CA ARG A 281 -9.59 24.22 6.20
C ARG A 281 -8.62 24.07 7.37
N GLY A 282 -9.07 23.47 8.45
CA GLY A 282 -8.24 23.23 9.63
C GLY A 282 -7.11 22.20 9.41
N ALA A 283 -7.25 21.35 8.40
CA ALA A 283 -6.30 20.28 8.13
C ALA A 283 -5.22 20.65 7.07
N ALA A 284 -5.40 21.75 6.34
CA ALA A 284 -4.46 22.17 5.31
C ALA A 284 -3.17 22.77 5.89
N ASN A 285 -2.03 22.30 5.43
CA ASN A 285 -0.75 22.94 5.68
C ASN A 285 -0.55 24.07 4.65
N LYS A 286 -0.52 25.31 5.11
CA LYS A 286 -0.43 26.50 4.27
C LYS A 286 0.79 26.51 3.33
N GLU A 287 1.92 26.00 3.77
CA GLU A 287 3.13 25.93 2.95
C GLU A 287 2.99 24.93 1.79
N LYS A 288 2.27 23.84 2.00
CA LYS A 288 2.01 22.84 0.96
C LYS A 288 1.01 23.32 -0.08
N VAL A 289 0.05 24.13 0.30
CA VAL A 289 -0.98 24.66 -0.59
C VAL A 289 -0.37 25.50 -1.72
N VAL A 290 0.64 26.26 -1.42
CA VAL A 290 1.28 27.18 -2.39
C VAL A 290 2.04 26.43 -3.48
N SER A 291 2.49 25.21 -3.23
CA SER A 291 3.31 24.42 -4.16
C SER A 291 2.51 23.44 -5.02
N VAL A 292 1.21 23.33 -4.82
CA VAL A 292 0.37 22.27 -5.41
C VAL A 292 -0.64 22.85 -6.41
N GLY A 293 -0.41 24.00 -6.97
CA GLY A 293 -1.33 24.58 -7.95
C GLY A 293 -1.47 23.66 -9.18
N THR A 294 -2.66 23.15 -9.44
CA THR A 294 -3.07 22.74 -10.77
C THR A 294 -3.89 23.86 -11.38
N ASP A 295 -3.79 24.05 -12.67
CA ASP A 295 -4.49 25.14 -13.36
C ASP A 295 -6.01 25.12 -13.10
N VAL A 296 -6.58 23.93 -13.04
CA VAL A 296 -8.02 23.74 -12.75
C VAL A 296 -8.41 24.28 -11.38
N VAL A 297 -7.69 23.92 -10.35
CA VAL A 297 -7.99 24.32 -8.98
C VAL A 297 -7.65 25.78 -8.74
N GLU A 298 -6.55 26.28 -9.33
CA GLU A 298 -6.18 27.71 -9.30
C GLU A 298 -7.22 28.58 -9.97
N VAL A 299 -7.68 28.22 -11.16
CA VAL A 299 -8.74 28.94 -11.88
C VAL A 299 -10.01 28.99 -11.04
N TRP A 300 -10.42 27.85 -10.47
CA TRP A 300 -11.60 27.82 -9.63
C TRP A 300 -11.48 28.74 -8.41
N PHE A 301 -10.38 28.66 -7.64
CA PHE A 301 -10.17 29.53 -6.47
C PHE A 301 -10.15 31.01 -6.85
N THR A 302 -9.50 31.34 -7.96
CA THR A 302 -9.45 32.72 -8.48
C THR A 302 -10.84 33.24 -8.78
N GLU A 303 -11.68 32.41 -9.38
CA GLU A 303 -13.07 32.75 -9.70
C GLU A 303 -13.93 32.92 -8.45
N GLN A 304 -13.81 32.02 -7.47
CA GLN A 304 -14.53 32.12 -6.19
C GLN A 304 -14.14 33.36 -5.39
N ILE A 305 -12.87 33.72 -5.39
CA ILE A 305 -12.37 34.95 -4.76
C ILE A 305 -12.94 36.19 -5.47
N LYS A 306 -12.90 36.21 -6.80
CA LYS A 306 -13.45 37.28 -7.61
C LYS A 306 -14.96 37.46 -7.37
N ASN A 307 -15.70 36.39 -7.16
CA ASN A 307 -17.12 36.37 -6.86
C ASN A 307 -17.43 36.68 -5.39
N GLY A 308 -16.43 36.87 -4.55
CA GLY A 308 -16.61 37.21 -3.14
C GLY A 308 -17.10 36.03 -2.26
N ILE A 309 -17.07 34.80 -2.78
CA ILE A 309 -17.54 33.60 -2.08
C ILE A 309 -16.53 33.13 -1.05
N ILE A 310 -15.24 33.20 -1.36
CA ILE A 310 -14.13 32.88 -0.47
C ILE A 310 -13.13 34.05 -0.44
N LYS A 311 -12.32 34.10 0.63
CA LYS A 311 -11.26 35.09 0.75
C LYS A 311 -9.93 34.52 0.27
N GLU A 312 -8.98 35.38 -0.09
CA GLU A 312 -7.62 34.99 -0.49
C GLU A 312 -6.91 34.15 0.58
N GLU A 313 -7.14 34.46 1.85
CA GLU A 313 -6.61 33.68 2.97
C GLU A 313 -7.18 32.27 3.07
N ASP A 314 -8.44 32.08 2.65
CA ASP A 314 -9.10 30.78 2.61
C ASP A 314 -8.50 29.88 1.53
N LYS A 315 -8.08 30.45 0.39
CA LYS A 315 -7.34 29.76 -0.64
C LYS A 315 -6.10 29.06 -0.09
N LYS A 316 -5.26 29.82 0.63
CA LYS A 316 -4.02 29.30 1.24
C LYS A 316 -4.27 28.25 2.31
N SER A 317 -5.42 28.24 2.94
CA SER A 317 -5.80 27.27 3.96
C SER A 317 -6.69 26.15 3.44
N SER A 318 -6.96 26.10 2.16
CA SER A 318 -7.86 25.12 1.58
C SER A 318 -7.25 23.71 1.65
N TYR A 319 -7.96 22.83 2.32
CA TYR A 319 -7.61 21.41 2.38
C TYR A 319 -7.63 20.75 1.00
N TYR A 320 -8.50 21.21 0.11
CA TYR A 320 -8.63 20.69 -1.24
C TYR A 320 -7.36 20.91 -2.05
N MET A 321 -6.86 22.13 -2.08
CA MET A 321 -5.62 22.48 -2.79
C MET A 321 -4.43 21.61 -2.37
N SER A 322 -4.33 21.28 -1.09
CA SER A 322 -3.22 20.46 -0.58
C SER A 322 -3.30 18.99 -1.03
N ARG A 323 -4.38 18.57 -1.69
CA ARG A 323 -4.60 17.18 -2.11
C ARG A 323 -4.43 16.95 -3.59
N VAL A 324 -4.41 18.00 -4.38
CA VAL A 324 -4.08 17.93 -5.79
C VAL A 324 -2.56 18.00 -5.94
N VAL A 325 -2.00 17.05 -6.65
CA VAL A 325 -0.55 16.94 -6.88
C VAL A 325 -0.26 17.08 -8.37
N PRO A 326 0.62 17.99 -8.79
CA PRO A 326 1.00 18.14 -10.20
C PRO A 326 1.57 16.86 -10.82
N TYR A 327 1.43 16.71 -12.12
CA TYR A 327 1.89 15.55 -12.88
C TYR A 327 3.37 15.21 -12.72
N ASP A 328 4.22 16.21 -12.56
CA ASP A 328 5.68 16.07 -12.42
C ASP A 328 6.14 15.75 -10.98
N GLN A 329 5.21 15.44 -10.10
CA GLN A 329 5.46 15.02 -8.73
C GLN A 329 4.96 13.60 -8.47
N ALA A 330 5.31 13.04 -7.31
CA ALA A 330 4.76 11.79 -6.83
C ALA A 330 3.42 12.02 -6.12
N ALA A 331 2.46 11.16 -6.37
CA ALA A 331 1.16 11.17 -5.69
C ALA A 331 1.30 11.08 -4.16
N HIS A 332 0.29 11.51 -3.46
CA HIS A 332 0.14 11.14 -2.06
C HIS A 332 -0.03 9.63 -1.92
N SER A 333 0.30 9.09 -0.74
CA SER A 333 0.10 7.67 -0.46
C SER A 333 -1.36 7.27 -0.65
N LEU A 334 -1.62 6.39 -1.59
CA LEU A 334 -2.96 5.83 -1.80
C LEU A 334 -3.40 5.07 -0.54
N THR A 335 -4.61 5.32 -0.08
CA THR A 335 -5.19 4.68 1.11
C THR A 335 -6.58 4.16 0.82
N GLU A 336 -7.00 3.12 1.54
CA GLU A 336 -8.34 2.55 1.47
C GLU A 336 -9.43 3.63 1.46
N LYS A 337 -9.54 4.37 2.55
CA LYS A 337 -10.55 5.42 2.71
C LYS A 337 -10.41 6.57 1.72
N GLY A 338 -9.19 6.82 1.27
CA GLY A 338 -8.91 7.88 0.32
C GLY A 338 -9.46 7.59 -1.07
N LEU A 339 -9.32 6.38 -1.55
CA LEU A 339 -9.82 5.96 -2.87
C LEU A 339 -11.33 5.70 -2.87
N MET A 340 -11.88 5.09 -1.83
CA MET A 340 -13.32 4.83 -1.68
C MET A 340 -14.16 6.11 -1.57
N SER A 341 -13.56 7.21 -1.16
CA SER A 341 -14.26 8.48 -1.02
C SER A 341 -14.44 9.13 -2.39
N LYS A 342 -15.53 8.83 -3.07
CA LYS A 342 -15.98 9.55 -4.28
C LYS A 342 -16.03 11.06 -4.03
N PHE A 343 -16.09 11.45 -2.77
CA PHE A 343 -16.29 12.80 -2.28
C PHE A 343 -15.24 13.15 -1.23
N MET A 344 -14.10 13.63 -1.65
CA MET A 344 -13.28 14.53 -0.87
C MET A 344 -12.69 14.07 0.48
N GLY A 345 -12.95 12.84 0.90
CA GLY A 345 -12.26 12.28 2.08
C GLY A 345 -10.81 11.90 1.79
N GLY A 346 -10.46 11.78 0.52
CA GLY A 346 -9.18 11.27 0.05
C GLY A 346 -8.20 12.35 -0.44
N ASN A 347 -6.97 11.92 -0.67
CA ASN A 347 -5.87 12.72 -1.23
C ASN A 347 -5.59 12.33 -2.68
N HIS A 348 -6.63 11.93 -3.45
CA HIS A 348 -6.41 11.16 -4.67
C HIS A 348 -7.09 11.79 -5.86
N PHE A 349 -6.87 13.11 -5.99
CA PHE A 349 -7.39 13.88 -7.11
C PHE A 349 -6.46 13.81 -8.31
N HIS A 350 -7.10 13.69 -9.50
CA HIS A 350 -6.39 13.82 -10.75
C HIS A 350 -5.71 15.19 -10.86
N PRO A 351 -4.50 15.29 -11.41
CA PRO A 351 -3.76 16.56 -11.47
C PRO A 351 -4.46 17.70 -12.20
N GLU A 352 -5.24 17.42 -13.23
CA GLU A 352 -5.82 18.40 -14.14
C GLU A 352 -7.35 18.31 -14.26
N GLU A 353 -7.97 17.18 -13.89
CA GLU A 353 -9.38 16.95 -14.02
C GLU A 353 -10.10 16.96 -12.67
N LEU A 354 -11.34 17.44 -12.66
CA LEU A 354 -12.15 17.50 -11.44
C LEU A 354 -12.73 16.14 -11.07
N ARG A 355 -11.88 15.23 -10.67
CA ARG A 355 -12.23 13.88 -10.24
C ARG A 355 -11.14 13.26 -9.40
N ILE A 356 -11.44 12.16 -8.75
CA ILE A 356 -10.42 11.26 -8.19
C ILE A 356 -9.75 10.46 -9.31
N TYR A 357 -8.66 9.76 -8.99
CA TYR A 357 -8.07 8.80 -9.92
C TYR A 357 -9.08 7.72 -10.32
N THR A 358 -9.06 7.32 -11.59
CA THR A 358 -9.74 6.11 -12.05
C THR A 358 -9.11 4.88 -11.40
N LEU A 359 -9.78 3.74 -11.51
CA LEU A 359 -9.23 2.48 -11.02
C LEU A 359 -7.90 2.13 -11.71
N LYS A 360 -7.81 2.34 -13.01
CA LYS A 360 -6.61 2.08 -13.81
C LYS A 360 -5.46 3.04 -13.49
N GLU A 361 -5.75 4.31 -13.23
CA GLU A 361 -4.76 5.29 -12.78
C GLU A 361 -4.23 4.93 -11.37
N ALA A 362 -5.14 4.60 -10.44
CA ALA A 362 -4.75 4.17 -9.10
C ALA A 362 -3.92 2.86 -9.13
N GLN A 363 -4.29 1.92 -10.00
CA GLN A 363 -3.56 0.68 -10.27
C GLN A 363 -2.13 0.97 -10.73
N ARG A 364 -1.95 1.87 -11.69
CA ARG A 364 -0.63 2.29 -12.19
C ARG A 364 0.20 3.03 -11.13
N ILE A 365 -0.43 3.93 -10.36
CA ILE A 365 0.22 4.63 -9.26
C ILE A 365 0.65 3.66 -8.15
N MET A 366 -0.06 2.55 -7.96
CA MET A 366 0.34 1.47 -7.04
C MET A 366 1.38 0.52 -7.63
N THR A 367 1.70 0.65 -8.92
CA THR A 367 2.61 -0.24 -9.66
C THR A 367 2.11 -1.67 -9.81
N LEU A 368 0.80 -1.88 -9.92
CA LEU A 368 0.21 -3.17 -10.28
C LEU A 368 0.38 -3.45 -11.78
N PRO A 369 0.25 -4.71 -12.23
CA PRO A 369 0.26 -5.06 -13.66
C PRO A 369 -0.80 -4.29 -14.45
N ASP A 370 -0.53 -3.94 -15.69
CA ASP A 370 -1.46 -3.19 -16.55
C ASP A 370 -2.78 -3.96 -16.82
N ASP A 371 -2.72 -5.27 -16.83
CA ASP A 371 -3.84 -6.20 -17.04
C ASP A 371 -4.35 -6.85 -15.74
N TYR A 372 -4.06 -6.22 -14.59
CA TYR A 372 -4.54 -6.70 -13.28
C TYR A 372 -6.07 -6.68 -13.22
N LYS A 373 -6.66 -7.80 -12.79
CA LYS A 373 -8.10 -8.00 -12.71
C LYS A 373 -8.63 -7.64 -11.33
N HIS A 374 -9.68 -6.85 -11.31
CA HIS A 374 -10.39 -6.45 -10.11
C HIS A 374 -11.70 -7.24 -9.98
N GLU A 375 -11.93 -7.80 -8.80
CA GLU A 375 -13.18 -8.49 -8.45
C GLU A 375 -13.93 -7.69 -7.37
N GLY A 376 -15.27 -7.77 -7.40
CA GLY A 376 -16.13 -7.01 -6.50
C GLY A 376 -16.56 -5.66 -7.07
N SER A 377 -17.05 -4.78 -6.21
CA SER A 377 -17.46 -3.44 -6.58
C SER A 377 -16.26 -2.52 -6.85
N LEU A 378 -16.52 -1.35 -7.44
CA LEU A 378 -15.49 -0.31 -7.58
C LEU A 378 -14.91 0.09 -6.22
N ASP A 379 -15.75 0.25 -5.21
CA ASP A 379 -15.32 0.61 -3.86
C ASP A 379 -14.41 -0.48 -3.25
N ASP A 380 -14.74 -1.78 -3.44
CA ASP A 380 -13.88 -2.89 -3.01
C ASP A 380 -12.53 -2.88 -3.71
N SER A 381 -12.51 -2.58 -5.00
CA SER A 381 -11.31 -2.53 -5.83
C SER A 381 -10.40 -1.37 -5.43
N GLN A 382 -10.97 -0.20 -5.22
CA GLN A 382 -10.27 0.99 -4.74
C GLN A 382 -9.71 0.78 -3.33
N ALA A 383 -10.51 0.21 -2.42
CA ALA A 383 -10.07 -0.12 -1.06
C ALA A 383 -8.87 -1.07 -1.10
N ARG A 384 -8.96 -2.12 -1.89
CA ARG A 384 -7.93 -3.13 -2.05
C ARG A 384 -6.61 -2.54 -2.56
N ILE A 385 -6.66 -1.66 -3.58
CA ILE A 385 -5.45 -0.94 -4.05
C ILE A 385 -4.83 -0.14 -2.90
N GLY A 386 -5.63 0.59 -2.13
CA GLY A 386 -5.14 1.40 -1.01
C GLY A 386 -4.47 0.60 0.12
N LEU A 387 -4.89 -0.66 0.29
CA LEU A 387 -4.37 -1.57 1.32
C LEU A 387 -3.10 -2.31 0.88
N MET A 388 -2.89 -2.53 -0.43
CA MET A 388 -1.79 -3.34 -0.94
C MET A 388 -0.42 -2.81 -0.56
N VAL A 389 0.51 -3.72 -0.39
CA VAL A 389 1.95 -3.45 -0.49
C VAL A 389 2.27 -3.11 -1.94
N ALA A 390 3.00 -2.02 -2.17
CA ALA A 390 3.36 -1.62 -3.53
C ALA A 390 4.33 -2.63 -4.16
N PRO A 391 3.99 -3.25 -5.30
CA PRO A 391 4.80 -4.30 -5.92
C PRO A 391 6.27 -3.94 -6.12
N MET A 392 6.56 -2.72 -6.57
CA MET A 392 7.95 -2.31 -6.80
C MET A 392 8.78 -2.18 -5.52
N CYS A 393 8.18 -1.79 -4.38
CA CYS A 393 8.88 -1.84 -3.09
C CYS A 393 9.26 -3.28 -2.72
N MET A 394 8.30 -4.20 -2.86
CA MET A 394 8.53 -5.61 -2.55
C MET A 394 9.54 -6.23 -3.53
N TYR A 395 9.49 -5.86 -4.82
CA TYR A 395 10.45 -6.31 -5.82
C TYR A 395 11.89 -5.97 -5.40
N HIS A 396 12.16 -4.72 -5.07
CA HIS A 396 13.53 -4.31 -4.67
C HIS A 396 13.97 -4.94 -3.35
N LEU A 397 13.06 -5.12 -2.41
CA LEU A 397 13.36 -5.82 -1.15
C LEU A 397 13.67 -7.30 -1.41
N ALA A 398 12.86 -7.98 -2.23
CA ALA A 398 13.04 -9.38 -2.56
C ALA A 398 14.34 -9.63 -3.34
N GLU A 399 14.69 -8.77 -4.31
CA GLU A 399 15.98 -8.84 -5.02
C GLU A 399 17.15 -8.71 -4.03
N CYS A 400 17.09 -7.72 -3.12
CA CYS A 400 18.14 -7.52 -2.13
C CYS A 400 18.30 -8.73 -1.19
N ILE A 401 17.19 -9.30 -0.71
CA ILE A 401 17.19 -10.52 0.12
C ILE A 401 17.74 -11.71 -0.67
N TYR A 402 17.34 -11.88 -1.92
CA TYR A 402 17.83 -12.97 -2.75
C TYR A 402 19.33 -12.87 -2.95
N GLU A 403 19.82 -11.75 -3.45
CA GLU A 403 21.22 -11.54 -3.83
C GLU A 403 22.19 -11.61 -2.63
N ASN A 404 21.77 -11.16 -1.45
CA ASN A 404 22.65 -11.05 -0.30
C ASN A 404 22.45 -12.15 0.76
N VAL A 405 21.32 -12.87 0.72
CA VAL A 405 20.98 -13.87 1.75
C VAL A 405 20.73 -15.23 1.14
N LEU A 406 19.73 -15.36 0.24
CA LEU A 406 19.27 -16.68 -0.20
C LEU A 406 20.23 -17.35 -1.18
N GLU A 407 20.72 -16.62 -2.18
CA GLU A 407 21.65 -17.15 -3.19
C GLU A 407 23.01 -17.49 -2.57
N PRO A 408 23.67 -16.62 -1.74
CA PRO A 408 24.91 -16.99 -1.08
C PRO A 408 24.76 -18.16 -0.11
N TYR A 409 23.66 -18.26 0.61
CA TYR A 409 23.40 -19.39 1.53
C TYR A 409 23.24 -20.72 0.79
N ALA A 410 22.56 -20.72 -0.38
CA ALA A 410 22.39 -21.94 -1.20
C ALA A 410 23.71 -22.39 -1.85
N GLY A 411 24.71 -21.52 -2.00
CA GLY A 411 26.01 -21.83 -2.58
C GLY A 411 27.03 -22.35 -1.56
N ASN A 412 26.71 -22.28 -0.26
CA ASN A 412 27.55 -22.79 0.85
C ASN A 412 27.10 -24.21 1.24
#